data_d25e290e93ac67ae3d00504383db26c8
#
_entry.id   d25e290e93ac67ae3d00504383db26c8
#
_cell.length_a   1.000
_cell.length_b   1.000
_cell.length_c   1.000
_cell.angle_alpha   90.00
_cell.angle_beta   90.00
_cell.angle_gamma   90.00
#
_symmetry.space_group_name_H-M   'P 1'
#
loop_
_entity.id
_entity.type
_entity.pdbx_description
1 polymer ?
#
loop_
_entity_poly.entity_id
_entity_poly.type
_entity_poly.pdbx_seq_one_letter_code
_entity_poly.pdbx_strand_id
1 'polypeptide(L)'
;MARDGFFTGLDIGTSSIKVLVAEHVNGEMNVIGVSNAKSAGVKDGIIVDIEAASNAIKNAISQAEEKAGISINLVNVGLPANLLQIEATQGMIPVTSDSKEITDADVENVVKSALTKSMTPDREVITFIPEEFTVDGFQGIRDPRGMMGIRLEMRGLLYTGPRTILHNL
;
A
#
# COMPACT_ATOMS: atom_id res chain seq x y z
N MET A 1 -7.22 -6.44 -16.85
CA MET A 1 -8.68 -6.22 -16.80
C MET A 1 -9.08 -6.20 -15.35
N ALA A 2 -9.69 -5.11 -14.86
CA ALA A 2 -10.25 -5.09 -13.51
C ALA A 2 -11.36 -6.16 -13.45
N ARG A 3 -11.35 -6.98 -12.39
CA ARG A 3 -12.41 -7.98 -12.18
C ARG A 3 -13.68 -7.22 -11.78
N ASP A 4 -14.82 -7.63 -12.34
CA ASP A 4 -16.12 -7.20 -11.85
C ASP A 4 -16.23 -7.52 -10.36
N GLY A 5 -16.71 -6.57 -9.57
CA GLY A 5 -16.78 -6.73 -8.12
C GLY A 5 -17.10 -5.43 -7.39
N PHE A 6 -17.23 -5.57 -6.07
CA PHE A 6 -17.48 -4.42 -5.21
C PHE A 6 -16.17 -3.87 -4.63
N PHE A 7 -16.07 -2.55 -4.56
CA PHE A 7 -14.97 -1.82 -3.95
C PHE A 7 -15.51 -0.94 -2.83
N THR A 8 -14.88 -1.02 -1.67
CA THR A 8 -15.25 -0.17 -0.54
C THR A 8 -14.05 0.66 -0.11
N GLY A 9 -14.22 1.98 -0.11
CA GLY A 9 -13.28 2.94 0.46
C GLY A 9 -13.74 3.38 1.85
N LEU A 10 -12.81 3.42 2.81
CA LEU A 10 -13.02 3.89 4.18
C LEU A 10 -12.05 5.04 4.46
N ASP A 11 -12.59 6.21 4.82
CA ASP A 11 -11.85 7.39 5.28
C ASP A 11 -12.11 7.60 6.76
N ILE A 12 -11.07 7.43 7.59
CA ILE A 12 -11.14 7.57 9.05
C ILE A 12 -10.60 8.95 9.42
N GLY A 13 -11.49 9.94 9.44
CA GLY A 13 -11.13 11.33 9.77
C GLY A 13 -11.40 11.69 11.23
N THR A 14 -10.79 12.78 11.69
CA THR A 14 -10.97 13.31 13.06
C THR A 14 -12.42 13.71 13.35
N SER A 15 -13.12 14.27 12.36
CA SER A 15 -14.49 14.77 12.53
C SER A 15 -15.56 13.81 12.04
N SER A 16 -15.28 13.04 11.01
CA SER A 16 -16.21 12.11 10.38
C SER A 16 -15.51 10.90 9.81
N ILE A 17 -16.23 9.77 9.80
CA ILE A 17 -15.85 8.54 9.11
C ILE A 17 -16.76 8.43 7.90
N LYS A 18 -16.14 8.24 6.73
CA LYS A 18 -16.86 8.13 5.45
C LYS A 18 -16.62 6.77 4.84
N VAL A 19 -17.68 6.17 4.33
CA VAL A 19 -17.61 4.92 3.58
C VAL A 19 -18.24 5.15 2.21
N LEU A 20 -17.57 4.70 1.17
CA LEU A 20 -18.08 4.70 -0.20
C LEU A 20 -18.03 3.28 -0.73
N VAL A 21 -19.15 2.79 -1.23
CA VAL A 21 -19.26 1.48 -1.89
C VAL A 21 -19.53 1.72 -3.37
N ALA A 22 -18.70 1.12 -4.20
CA ALA A 22 -18.85 1.16 -5.64
C ALA A 22 -18.87 -0.25 -6.22
N GLU A 23 -19.64 -0.42 -7.28
CA GLU A 23 -19.69 -1.61 -8.12
C GLU A 23 -18.94 -1.34 -9.43
N HIS A 24 -18.09 -2.28 -9.83
CA HIS A 24 -17.42 -2.24 -11.13
C HIS A 24 -18.10 -3.23 -12.08
N VAL A 25 -18.75 -2.69 -13.11
CA VAL A 25 -19.47 -3.48 -14.13
C VAL A 25 -19.13 -2.94 -15.51
N ASN A 26 -18.75 -3.82 -16.42
CA ASN A 26 -18.45 -3.50 -17.81
C ASN A 26 -17.41 -2.37 -18.01
N GLY A 27 -16.45 -2.22 -17.10
CA GLY A 27 -15.42 -1.18 -17.15
C GLY A 27 -15.81 0.15 -16.51
N GLU A 28 -17.02 0.27 -15.97
CA GLU A 28 -17.51 1.45 -15.29
C GLU A 28 -17.62 1.26 -13.78
N MET A 29 -17.37 2.32 -13.03
CA MET A 29 -17.50 2.36 -11.56
C MET A 29 -18.78 3.10 -11.19
N ASN A 30 -19.73 2.40 -10.58
CA ASN A 30 -21.00 2.96 -10.13
C ASN A 30 -21.04 3.01 -8.60
N VAL A 31 -21.28 4.18 -8.01
CA VAL A 31 -21.44 4.33 -6.57
C VAL A 31 -22.84 3.83 -6.17
N ILE A 32 -22.88 2.81 -5.30
CA ILE A 32 -24.12 2.18 -4.85
C ILE A 32 -24.44 2.44 -3.37
N GLY A 33 -23.47 2.90 -2.58
CA GLY A 33 -23.67 3.23 -1.17
C GLY A 33 -22.68 4.26 -0.66
N VAL A 34 -23.15 5.20 0.16
CA VAL A 34 -22.30 6.20 0.82
C VAL A 34 -22.79 6.43 2.23
N SER A 35 -21.88 6.47 3.20
CA SER A 35 -22.17 6.90 4.56
C SER A 35 -21.23 8.00 5.03
N ASN A 36 -21.69 8.79 5.99
CA ASN A 36 -20.91 9.81 6.67
C ASN A 36 -21.37 9.84 8.13
N ALA A 37 -20.61 9.20 9.01
CA ALA A 37 -20.91 9.12 10.43
C ALA A 37 -19.98 10.02 11.24
N LYS A 38 -20.43 10.48 12.41
CA LYS A 38 -19.60 11.24 13.33
C LYS A 38 -18.45 10.37 13.84
N SER A 39 -17.23 10.89 13.77
CA SER A 39 -16.05 10.22 14.30
C SER A 39 -16.00 10.28 15.83
N ALA A 40 -15.44 9.25 16.44
CA ALA A 40 -15.10 9.19 17.85
C ALA A 40 -13.77 8.42 17.99
N GLY A 41 -12.98 8.74 19.02
CA GLY A 41 -11.71 8.03 19.29
C GLY A 41 -10.59 8.31 18.29
N VAL A 42 -10.75 9.30 17.39
CA VAL A 42 -9.75 9.69 16.38
C VAL A 42 -9.32 11.13 16.58
N LYS A 43 -8.02 11.39 16.60
CA LYS A 43 -7.43 12.73 16.67
C LYS A 43 -6.27 12.85 15.69
N ASP A 44 -6.31 13.87 14.84
CA ASP A 44 -5.28 14.13 13.82
C ASP A 44 -4.98 12.92 12.91
N GLY A 45 -6.03 12.13 12.60
CA GLY A 45 -5.92 10.91 11.81
C GLY A 45 -5.33 9.71 12.55
N ILE A 46 -5.12 9.81 13.86
CA ILE A 46 -4.58 8.74 14.72
C ILE A 46 -5.68 8.23 15.65
N ILE A 47 -5.81 6.92 15.79
CA ILE A 47 -6.72 6.31 16.76
C ILE A 47 -6.15 6.49 18.18
N VAL A 48 -6.87 7.22 19.02
CA VAL A 48 -6.50 7.50 20.43
C VAL A 48 -7.41 6.74 21.42
N ASP A 49 -8.55 6.22 20.95
CA ASP A 49 -9.46 5.35 21.69
C ASP A 49 -10.01 4.30 20.71
N ILE A 50 -9.52 3.06 20.85
CA ILE A 50 -9.81 1.95 19.94
C ILE A 50 -11.31 1.56 20.02
N GLU A 51 -11.89 1.54 21.22
CA GLU A 51 -13.29 1.14 21.39
C GLU A 51 -14.24 2.17 20.77
N ALA A 52 -14.03 3.45 21.05
CA ALA A 52 -14.82 4.54 20.47
C ALA A 52 -14.69 4.58 18.95
N ALA A 53 -13.45 4.44 18.41
CA ALA A 53 -13.20 4.42 16.97
C ALA A 53 -13.85 3.20 16.29
N SER A 54 -13.69 2.01 16.87
CA SER A 54 -14.31 0.78 16.35
C SER A 54 -15.83 0.89 16.26
N ASN A 55 -16.49 1.43 17.30
CA ASN A 55 -17.92 1.62 17.29
C ASN A 55 -18.38 2.63 16.22
N ALA A 56 -17.64 3.73 16.06
CA ALA A 56 -17.93 4.73 15.04
C ALA A 56 -17.73 4.18 13.61
N ILE A 57 -16.68 3.39 13.38
CA ILE A 57 -16.41 2.71 12.11
C ILE A 57 -17.50 1.70 11.78
N LYS A 58 -17.88 0.84 12.75
CA LYS A 58 -18.97 -0.14 12.56
C LYS A 58 -20.26 0.54 12.18
N ASN A 59 -20.61 1.64 12.85
CA ASN A 59 -21.81 2.42 12.53
C ASN A 59 -21.75 2.98 11.09
N ALA A 60 -20.60 3.53 10.67
CA ALA A 60 -20.44 4.03 9.31
C ALA A 60 -20.57 2.91 8.26
N ILE A 61 -19.97 1.74 8.51
CA ILE A 61 -20.04 0.58 7.62
C ILE A 61 -21.49 0.10 7.52
N SER A 62 -22.21 -0.11 8.65
CA SER A 62 -23.59 -0.56 8.63
C SER A 62 -24.53 0.36 7.84
N GLN A 63 -24.35 1.69 7.95
CA GLN A 63 -25.12 2.65 7.15
C GLN A 63 -24.81 2.54 5.65
N ALA A 64 -23.56 2.23 5.28
CA ALA A 64 -23.19 2.04 3.88
C ALA A 64 -23.74 0.73 3.32
N GLU A 65 -23.71 -0.37 4.11
CA GLU A 65 -24.28 -1.67 3.78
C GLU A 65 -25.78 -1.58 3.53
N GLU A 66 -26.50 -0.87 4.41
CA GLU A 66 -27.95 -0.67 4.26
C GLU A 66 -28.30 0.03 2.95
N LYS A 67 -27.52 1.05 2.56
CA LYS A 67 -27.76 1.79 1.31
C LYS A 67 -27.31 1.01 0.07
N ALA A 68 -26.21 0.27 0.16
CA ALA A 68 -25.67 -0.51 -0.95
C ALA A 68 -26.43 -1.84 -1.16
N GLY A 69 -27.12 -2.35 -0.13
CA GLY A 69 -27.80 -3.65 -0.17
C GLY A 69 -26.85 -4.84 -0.18
N ILE A 70 -25.60 -4.66 0.26
CA ILE A 70 -24.56 -5.72 0.31
C ILE A 70 -23.84 -5.72 1.66
N SER A 71 -23.22 -6.83 2.01
CA SER A 71 -22.31 -6.92 3.17
C SER A 71 -20.88 -6.56 2.77
N ILE A 72 -20.22 -5.74 3.57
CA ILE A 72 -18.84 -5.27 3.35
C ILE A 72 -17.88 -6.16 4.16
N ASN A 73 -17.06 -6.95 3.45
CA ASN A 73 -16.06 -7.84 4.05
C ASN A 73 -14.63 -7.36 3.90
N LEU A 74 -14.39 -6.39 3.00
CA LEU A 74 -13.09 -5.83 2.71
C LEU A 74 -13.22 -4.34 2.46
N VAL A 75 -12.32 -3.57 3.04
CA VAL A 75 -12.25 -2.12 2.85
C VAL A 75 -10.84 -1.68 2.44
N ASN A 76 -10.77 -0.64 1.62
CA ASN A 76 -9.54 0.07 1.32
C ASN A 76 -9.49 1.31 2.21
N VAL A 77 -8.53 1.38 3.13
CA VAL A 77 -8.41 2.49 4.09
C VAL A 77 -7.43 3.53 3.55
N GLY A 78 -7.84 4.80 3.58
CA GLY A 78 -6.95 5.92 3.31
C GLY A 78 -6.04 6.20 4.50
N LEU A 79 -4.72 6.24 4.26
CA LEU A 79 -3.75 6.59 5.30
C LEU A 79 -3.47 8.10 5.27
N PRO A 80 -3.42 8.78 6.44
CA PRO A 80 -3.02 10.18 6.51
C PRO A 80 -1.59 10.38 5.99
N ALA A 81 -1.39 11.34 5.10
CA ALA A 81 -0.09 11.58 4.47
C ALA A 81 1.02 11.98 5.47
N ASN A 82 0.67 12.60 6.59
CA ASN A 82 1.62 12.96 7.65
C ASN A 82 2.19 11.74 8.41
N LEU A 83 1.62 10.56 8.27
CA LEU A 83 2.15 9.31 8.81
C LEU A 83 3.16 8.66 7.88
N LEU A 84 3.13 9.01 6.60
CA LEU A 84 3.98 8.43 5.60
C LEU A 84 5.35 9.11 5.55
N GLN A 85 6.40 8.30 5.49
CA GLN A 85 7.73 8.74 5.12
C GLN A 85 8.10 8.07 3.81
N ILE A 86 8.61 8.86 2.87
CA ILE A 86 9.02 8.40 1.55
C ILE A 86 10.51 8.62 1.43
N GLU A 87 11.24 7.54 1.19
CA GLU A 87 12.69 7.58 1.06
C GLU A 87 13.12 6.94 -0.26
N ALA A 88 14.04 7.58 -0.96
CA ALA A 88 14.73 6.95 -2.07
C ALA A 88 15.72 5.92 -1.51
N THR A 89 15.63 4.69 -1.97
CA THR A 89 16.54 3.62 -1.57
C THR A 89 17.13 2.92 -2.78
N GLN A 90 18.29 2.30 -2.57
CA GLN A 90 19.02 1.59 -3.61
C GLN A 90 19.52 0.25 -3.09
N GLY A 91 19.29 -0.79 -3.89
CA GLY A 91 19.83 -2.13 -3.70
C GLY A 91 20.86 -2.47 -4.77
N MET A 92 21.76 -3.39 -4.43
CA MET A 92 22.76 -3.93 -5.36
C MET A 92 23.05 -5.38 -4.98
N ILE A 93 23.13 -6.24 -6.00
CA ILE A 93 23.57 -7.64 -5.85
C ILE A 93 24.49 -8.04 -7.01
N PRO A 94 25.40 -9.00 -6.80
CA PRO A 94 26.04 -9.71 -7.89
C PRO A 94 25.08 -10.73 -8.51
N VAL A 95 25.13 -10.92 -9.84
CA VAL A 95 24.46 -12.02 -10.53
C VAL A 95 25.38 -13.24 -10.48
N THR A 96 24.96 -14.27 -9.73
CA THR A 96 25.81 -15.42 -9.40
C THR A 96 25.59 -16.64 -10.27
N SER A 97 24.53 -16.65 -11.12
CA SER A 97 24.25 -17.72 -12.06
C SER A 97 25.42 -17.97 -13.04
N ASP A 98 25.64 -19.19 -13.44
CA ASP A 98 26.70 -19.54 -14.41
C ASP A 98 26.47 -18.88 -15.78
N SER A 99 25.21 -18.78 -16.19
CA SER A 99 24.79 -18.11 -17.43
C SER A 99 24.91 -16.59 -17.37
N LYS A 100 25.03 -15.99 -16.18
CA LYS A 100 24.93 -14.53 -15.95
C LYS A 100 23.63 -13.90 -16.46
N GLU A 101 22.62 -14.69 -16.71
CA GLU A 101 21.27 -14.24 -17.02
C GLU A 101 20.55 -13.84 -15.74
N ILE A 102 19.92 -12.66 -15.75
CA ILE A 102 19.17 -12.11 -14.62
C ILE A 102 17.80 -12.79 -14.56
N THR A 103 17.51 -13.39 -13.42
CA THR A 103 16.29 -14.15 -13.15
C THR A 103 15.31 -13.37 -12.26
N ASP A 104 14.07 -13.90 -12.08
CA ASP A 104 13.12 -13.39 -11.09
C ASP A 104 13.70 -13.36 -9.68
N ALA A 105 14.47 -14.39 -9.30
CA ALA A 105 15.12 -14.46 -8.00
C ALA A 105 16.15 -13.33 -7.79
N ASP A 106 16.87 -12.95 -8.82
CA ASP A 106 17.80 -11.81 -8.74
C ASP A 106 17.04 -10.50 -8.54
N VAL A 107 15.92 -10.30 -9.25
CA VAL A 107 15.06 -9.13 -9.07
C VAL A 107 14.51 -9.07 -7.64
N GLU A 108 14.02 -10.17 -7.09
CA GLU A 108 13.58 -10.24 -5.69
C GLU A 108 14.72 -9.92 -4.71
N ASN A 109 15.91 -10.44 -4.96
CA ASN A 109 17.05 -10.27 -4.06
C ASN A 109 17.56 -8.82 -4.08
N VAL A 110 17.60 -8.14 -5.23
CA VAL A 110 18.00 -6.73 -5.29
C VAL A 110 16.98 -5.83 -4.59
N VAL A 111 15.68 -6.15 -4.67
CA VAL A 111 14.63 -5.48 -3.88
C VAL A 111 14.85 -5.68 -2.40
N LYS A 112 15.07 -6.93 -1.94
CA LYS A 112 15.37 -7.23 -0.54
C LYS A 112 16.61 -6.46 -0.04
N SER A 113 17.66 -6.38 -0.87
CA SER A 113 18.86 -5.61 -0.56
C SER A 113 18.57 -4.12 -0.34
N ALA A 114 17.71 -3.52 -1.16
CA ALA A 114 17.28 -2.13 -0.99
C ALA A 114 16.51 -1.91 0.32
N LEU A 115 15.56 -2.79 0.63
CA LEU A 115 14.72 -2.69 1.81
C LEU A 115 15.51 -2.82 3.12
N THR A 116 16.51 -3.72 3.16
CA THR A 116 17.28 -3.99 4.39
C THR A 116 18.10 -2.79 4.86
N LYS A 117 18.52 -1.92 3.95
CA LYS A 117 19.37 -0.75 4.28
C LYS A 117 18.61 0.42 4.91
N SER A 118 17.30 0.51 4.66
CA SER A 118 16.49 1.71 4.99
C SER A 118 15.50 1.49 6.14
N MET A 119 15.47 0.30 6.75
CA MET A 119 14.49 0.00 7.80
C MET A 119 14.96 0.43 9.18
N THR A 120 14.13 1.23 9.87
CA THR A 120 14.25 1.50 11.31
C THR A 120 13.28 0.60 12.09
N PRO A 121 13.61 0.19 13.34
CA PRO A 121 12.78 -0.75 14.12
C PRO A 121 11.36 -0.26 14.46
N ASP A 122 11.17 1.05 14.50
CA ASP A 122 9.92 1.74 14.86
C ASP A 122 8.98 1.94 13.67
N ARG A 123 9.45 1.65 12.45
CA ARG A 123 8.67 1.82 11.22
C ARG A 123 8.45 0.49 10.51
N GLU A 124 7.39 0.45 9.73
CA GLU A 124 7.00 -0.69 8.91
C GLU A 124 6.87 -0.28 7.44
N VAL A 125 7.27 -1.18 6.55
CA VAL A 125 7.13 -0.97 5.11
C VAL A 125 5.65 -1.10 4.74
N ILE A 126 5.10 -0.05 4.14
CA ILE A 126 3.76 -0.05 3.57
C ILE A 126 3.81 -0.58 2.15
N THR A 127 4.72 -0.01 1.35
CA THR A 127 4.96 -0.45 -0.02
C THR A 127 6.34 0.00 -0.49
N PHE A 128 6.82 -0.64 -1.54
CA PHE A 128 8.02 -0.26 -2.25
C PHE A 128 7.71 -0.16 -3.75
N ILE A 129 8.13 0.93 -4.36
CA ILE A 129 7.91 1.18 -5.79
C ILE A 129 9.28 1.23 -6.48
N PRO A 130 9.64 0.19 -7.26
CA PRO A 130 10.86 0.23 -8.07
C PRO A 130 10.70 1.30 -9.16
N GLU A 131 11.72 2.14 -9.34
CA GLU A 131 11.73 3.18 -10.38
C GLU A 131 12.53 2.73 -11.60
N GLU A 132 13.74 2.21 -11.38
CA GLU A 132 14.62 1.75 -12.46
C GLU A 132 15.62 0.71 -11.97
N PHE A 133 16.11 -0.08 -12.92
CA PHE A 133 17.22 -1.00 -12.72
C PHE A 133 18.45 -0.51 -13.50
N THR A 134 19.62 -0.96 -13.03
CA THR A 134 20.91 -0.74 -13.67
C THR A 134 21.64 -2.08 -13.77
N VAL A 135 22.09 -2.44 -14.95
CA VAL A 135 22.86 -3.67 -15.21
C VAL A 135 24.25 -3.25 -15.69
N ASP A 136 25.30 -3.63 -14.96
CA ASP A 136 26.71 -3.32 -15.27
C ASP A 136 26.97 -1.84 -15.60
N GLY A 137 26.21 -0.92 -14.93
CA GLY A 137 26.32 0.53 -15.14
C GLY A 137 25.38 1.10 -16.20
N PHE A 138 24.66 0.29 -16.95
CA PHE A 138 23.63 0.74 -17.89
C PHE A 138 22.32 1.03 -17.14
N GLN A 139 21.94 2.28 -17.06
CA GLN A 139 20.79 2.80 -16.32
C GLN A 139 19.49 2.82 -17.14
N GLY A 140 18.37 3.09 -16.48
CA GLY A 140 17.07 3.30 -17.13
C GLY A 140 16.37 2.02 -17.59
N ILE A 141 16.79 0.86 -17.07
CA ILE A 141 16.19 -0.42 -17.40
C ILE A 141 14.90 -0.58 -16.59
N ARG A 142 13.79 -0.87 -17.26
CA ARG A 142 12.48 -1.10 -16.60
C ARG A 142 12.30 -2.53 -16.11
N ASP A 143 12.76 -3.48 -16.90
CA ASP A 143 12.71 -4.91 -16.57
C ASP A 143 14.04 -5.56 -16.99
N PRO A 144 14.88 -6.00 -16.05
CA PRO A 144 16.20 -6.58 -16.33
C PRO A 144 16.14 -8.09 -16.60
N ARG A 145 14.97 -8.74 -16.47
CA ARG A 145 14.83 -10.20 -16.63
C ARG A 145 15.26 -10.65 -18.02
N GLY A 146 16.05 -11.73 -18.09
CA GLY A 146 16.59 -12.25 -19.34
C GLY A 146 17.78 -11.47 -19.89
N MET A 147 18.19 -10.36 -19.28
CA MET A 147 19.42 -9.64 -19.64
C MET A 147 20.64 -10.35 -19.06
N MET A 148 21.76 -10.23 -19.76
CA MET A 148 23.06 -10.73 -19.29
C MET A 148 23.78 -9.63 -18.52
N GLY A 149 24.32 -9.95 -17.34
CA GLY A 149 25.08 -9.01 -16.53
C GLY A 149 25.69 -9.68 -15.29
N ILE A 150 26.71 -9.04 -14.72
CA ILE A 150 27.40 -9.51 -13.50
C ILE A 150 26.95 -8.76 -12.25
N ARG A 151 26.35 -7.57 -12.42
CA ARG A 151 25.88 -6.72 -11.33
C ARG A 151 24.51 -6.15 -11.66
N LEU A 152 23.57 -6.39 -10.76
CA LEU A 152 22.22 -5.82 -10.82
C LEU A 152 22.06 -4.80 -9.69
N GLU A 153 21.68 -3.58 -10.05
CA GLU A 153 21.32 -2.52 -9.13
C GLU A 153 19.87 -2.11 -9.36
N MET A 154 19.23 -1.58 -8.34
CA MET A 154 17.86 -1.09 -8.42
C MET A 154 17.70 0.13 -7.55
N ARG A 155 17.00 1.15 -8.05
CA ARG A 155 16.57 2.32 -7.30
C ARG A 155 15.05 2.36 -7.24
N GLY A 156 14.51 2.80 -6.10
CA GLY A 156 13.08 2.94 -5.92
C GLY A 156 12.72 3.77 -4.70
N LEU A 157 11.42 3.95 -4.49
CA LEU A 157 10.83 4.68 -3.40
C LEU A 157 10.27 3.72 -2.35
N LEU A 158 10.74 3.85 -1.12
CA LEU A 158 10.27 3.12 0.04
C LEU A 158 9.27 3.97 0.81
N TYR A 159 8.05 3.47 0.98
CA TYR A 159 6.99 4.07 1.77
C TYR A 159 6.92 3.35 3.11
N THR A 160 7.12 4.08 4.20
CA THR A 160 7.06 3.54 5.55
C THR A 160 6.09 4.33 6.41
N GLY A 161 5.56 3.69 7.45
CA GLY A 161 4.73 4.32 8.48
C GLY A 161 5.12 3.87 9.88
N PRO A 162 4.74 4.59 10.95
CA PRO A 162 5.00 4.18 12.32
C PRO A 162 4.26 2.87 12.62
N ARG A 163 5.01 1.82 12.99
CA ARG A 163 4.47 0.48 13.24
C ARG A 163 3.28 0.48 14.20
N THR A 164 3.42 1.17 15.35
CA THR A 164 2.37 1.22 16.37
C THR A 164 1.07 1.81 15.85
N ILE A 165 1.14 2.83 14.98
CA ILE A 165 -0.05 3.47 14.42
C ILE A 165 -0.70 2.58 13.38
N LEU A 166 0.10 1.97 12.48
CA LEU A 166 -0.41 1.06 11.44
C LEU A 166 -1.12 -0.16 12.02
N HIS A 167 -0.62 -0.69 13.14
CA HIS A 167 -1.24 -1.85 13.81
C HIS A 167 -2.51 -1.51 14.61
N ASN A 168 -2.76 -0.21 14.87
CA ASN A 168 -3.96 0.25 15.57
C ASN A 168 -5.05 0.80 14.63
N LEU A 169 -4.80 0.81 13.32
CA LEU A 169 -5.80 1.15 12.30
C LEU A 169 -6.65 -0.07 11.92
#